data_ed5942cff4d4d17d5918a99f350a3ba3
#
_entry.id   ed5942cff4d4d17d5918a99f350a3ba3
#
_cell.length_a   1.000
_cell.length_b   1.000
_cell.length_c   1.000
_cell.angle_alpha   90.00
_cell.angle_beta   90.00
_cell.angle_gamma   90.00
#
_symmetry.space_group_name_H-M   'P 1'
#
loop_
_entity.id
_entity.type
_entity.pdbx_description
1 polymer ?
#
loop_
_entity_poly.entity_id
_entity_poly.type
_entity_poly.pdbx_seq_one_letter_code
_entity_poly.pdbx_strand_id
1 'polypeptide(L)'
;MSKQKIRNTRAASLPSVAVVAENNLFGPYTNDLIPKNANVNVWFVGIGVKYNLSSLWKNKHDMRKARHESTQARESVQLAREGIENAVQANYTNLLTSSVEVRTQEKQVELADQNYSVVRNRYDNDLALLTDMLDASNMKLSADMTLVNARINMLYNYFKLKYITNTL
;
A
#
# COMPACT_ATOMS: atom_id res chain seq x y z
N MET A 1 13.74 -3.88 -8.33
CA MET A 1 14.88 -3.30 -7.58
C MET A 1 15.80 -4.34 -6.94
N SER A 2 15.33 -5.37 -6.26
CA SER A 2 16.19 -6.36 -5.57
C SER A 2 17.13 -7.17 -6.49
N LYS A 3 16.69 -7.57 -7.69
CA LYS A 3 17.54 -8.24 -8.70
C LYS A 3 18.69 -7.35 -9.19
N GLN A 4 18.44 -6.04 -9.29
CA GLN A 4 19.45 -5.05 -9.69
C GLN A 4 20.56 -4.95 -8.63
N LYS A 5 20.18 -5.01 -7.33
CA LYS A 5 21.14 -4.97 -6.21
C LYS A 5 22.08 -6.18 -6.24
N ILE A 6 21.57 -7.37 -6.55
CA ILE A 6 22.41 -8.57 -6.75
C ILE A 6 23.39 -8.38 -7.91
N ARG A 7 22.94 -7.81 -9.05
CA ARG A 7 23.81 -7.52 -10.19
C ARG A 7 24.89 -6.51 -9.83
N ASN A 8 24.55 -5.44 -9.13
CA ASN A 8 25.52 -4.41 -8.71
C ASN A 8 26.54 -4.99 -7.74
N THR A 9 26.13 -5.79 -6.75
CA THR A 9 27.05 -6.48 -5.83
C THR A 9 27.99 -7.43 -6.57
N ARG A 10 27.49 -8.11 -7.60
CA ARG A 10 28.33 -8.97 -8.47
C ARG A 10 29.30 -8.14 -9.32
N ALA A 11 28.84 -7.01 -9.87
CA ALA A 11 29.68 -6.11 -10.66
C ALA A 11 30.84 -5.50 -9.86
N ALA A 12 30.61 -5.24 -8.56
CA ALA A 12 31.66 -4.75 -7.64
C ALA A 12 32.81 -5.76 -7.44
N SER A 13 32.63 -7.04 -7.81
CA SER A 13 33.69 -8.06 -7.79
C SER A 13 34.47 -8.14 -9.11
N LEU A 14 34.09 -7.38 -10.12
CA LEU A 14 34.77 -7.40 -11.42
C LEU A 14 35.80 -6.26 -11.51
N PRO A 15 36.86 -6.42 -12.31
CA PRO A 15 37.77 -5.33 -12.58
C PRO A 15 37.04 -4.16 -13.26
N SER A 16 37.30 -2.96 -12.82
CA SER A 16 36.83 -1.74 -13.50
C SER A 16 37.85 -1.29 -14.53
N VAL A 17 37.38 -1.02 -15.73
CA VAL A 17 38.18 -0.46 -16.83
C VAL A 17 37.70 0.98 -17.04
N ALA A 18 38.64 1.91 -17.04
CA ALA A 18 38.34 3.32 -17.26
C ALA A 18 39.33 3.90 -18.31
N VAL A 19 38.83 4.76 -19.17
CA VAL A 19 39.71 5.61 -20.00
C VAL A 19 40.07 6.82 -19.16
N VAL A 20 41.35 7.09 -19.03
CA VAL A 20 41.90 8.21 -18.28
C VAL A 20 42.56 9.16 -19.26
N ALA A 21 42.17 10.41 -19.26
CA ALA A 21 42.81 11.48 -20.01
C ALA A 21 43.16 12.60 -19.01
N GLU A 22 44.38 13.00 -19.02
CA GLU A 22 44.90 14.05 -18.14
C GLU A 22 45.72 15.05 -18.95
N ASN A 23 45.54 16.32 -18.65
CA ASN A 23 46.31 17.41 -19.26
C ASN A 23 46.78 18.32 -18.16
N ASN A 24 48.08 18.39 -17.94
CA ASN A 24 48.70 19.20 -16.91
C ASN A 24 49.59 20.25 -17.53
N LEU A 25 49.37 21.50 -17.20
CA LEU A 25 50.22 22.63 -17.56
C LEU A 25 51.16 22.97 -16.37
N PHE A 26 52.42 22.75 -16.60
CA PHE A 26 53.45 23.08 -15.60
C PHE A 26 54.23 24.32 -16.03
N GLY A 27 54.36 25.30 -15.12
CA GLY A 27 55.20 26.45 -15.39
C GLY A 27 54.85 27.71 -14.60
N PRO A 28 55.67 28.73 -14.66
CA PRO A 28 56.96 28.78 -15.32
C PRO A 28 58.07 28.06 -14.55
N TYR A 29 58.88 27.27 -15.28
CA TYR A 29 60.08 26.65 -14.70
C TYR A 29 61.20 27.68 -14.64
N THR A 30 61.54 28.15 -13.44
CA THR A 30 62.69 29.02 -13.15
C THR A 30 63.77 28.19 -12.48
N ASN A 31 64.47 27.33 -13.23
CA ASN A 31 65.64 26.60 -12.72
C ASN A 31 66.91 27.21 -13.32
N ASP A 32 67.93 27.32 -12.47
CA ASP A 32 69.26 27.83 -12.88
C ASP A 32 69.91 27.01 -14.02
N LEU A 33 69.43 25.80 -14.28
CA LEU A 33 69.93 24.92 -15.35
C LEU A 33 69.29 25.18 -16.72
N ILE A 34 68.11 25.80 -16.74
CA ILE A 34 67.38 26.13 -17.98
C ILE A 34 66.83 27.55 -17.83
N PRO A 35 67.58 28.56 -18.34
CA PRO A 35 67.23 29.98 -18.12
C PRO A 35 66.14 30.42 -19.11
N LYS A 36 65.04 29.70 -19.23
CA LYS A 36 63.89 30.09 -20.03
C LYS A 36 62.61 29.93 -19.26
N ASN A 37 61.87 30.99 -19.17
CA ASN A 37 60.48 30.97 -18.72
C ASN A 37 59.65 30.09 -19.70
N ALA A 38 59.68 28.80 -19.54
CA ALA A 38 58.99 27.84 -20.39
C ALA A 38 57.85 27.17 -19.63
N ASN A 39 56.66 27.24 -20.18
CA ASN A 39 55.54 26.42 -19.73
C ASN A 39 55.58 25.10 -20.51
N VAL A 40 55.44 24.00 -19.76
CA VAL A 40 55.40 22.64 -20.35
C VAL A 40 53.98 22.11 -20.18
N ASN A 41 53.37 21.76 -21.30
CA ASN A 41 52.07 21.08 -21.32
C ASN A 41 52.31 19.57 -21.54
N VAL A 42 51.91 18.81 -20.52
CA VAL A 42 51.98 17.34 -20.55
C VAL A 42 50.58 16.79 -20.59
N TRP A 43 50.30 16.03 -21.62
CA TRP A 43 49.05 15.33 -21.74
C TRP A 43 49.27 13.84 -21.98
N PHE A 44 48.37 13.02 -21.42
CA PHE A 44 48.39 11.60 -21.77
C PHE A 44 46.92 11.09 -21.83
N VAL A 45 46.71 10.06 -22.62
CA VAL A 45 45.51 9.30 -22.72
C VAL A 45 45.87 7.82 -22.55
N GLY A 46 45.18 7.15 -21.65
CA GLY A 46 45.46 5.77 -21.32
C GLY A 46 44.24 4.98 -20.88
N ILE A 47 44.42 3.68 -20.78
CA ILE A 47 43.40 2.77 -20.22
C ILE A 47 43.86 2.34 -18.83
N GLY A 48 43.10 2.70 -17.81
CA GLY A 48 43.31 2.27 -16.43
C GLY A 48 42.48 1.03 -16.12
N VAL A 49 43.11 0.00 -15.56
CA VAL A 49 42.41 -1.18 -15.02
C VAL A 49 42.62 -1.21 -13.52
N LYS A 50 41.51 -1.15 -12.78
CA LYS A 50 41.53 -1.22 -11.31
C LYS A 50 40.79 -2.49 -10.85
N TYR A 51 41.47 -3.30 -10.06
CA TYR A 51 40.89 -4.51 -9.49
C TYR A 51 41.15 -4.57 -7.98
N ASN A 52 40.08 -4.71 -7.20
CA ASN A 52 40.20 -4.80 -5.74
C ASN A 52 40.17 -6.28 -5.31
N LEU A 53 41.35 -6.84 -5.05
CA LEU A 53 41.51 -8.25 -4.65
C LEU A 53 40.79 -8.57 -3.34
N SER A 54 40.66 -7.63 -2.41
CA SER A 54 39.94 -7.85 -1.13
C SER A 54 38.43 -8.03 -1.33
N SER A 55 37.90 -7.60 -2.48
CA SER A 55 36.50 -7.79 -2.82
C SER A 55 36.12 -9.25 -3.01
N LEU A 56 37.07 -10.11 -3.37
CA LEU A 56 36.83 -11.56 -3.55
C LEU A 56 36.34 -12.23 -2.24
N TRP A 57 36.84 -11.81 -1.11
CA TRP A 57 36.42 -12.35 0.20
C TRP A 57 35.25 -11.60 0.81
N LYS A 58 35.25 -10.28 0.75
CA LYS A 58 34.17 -9.44 1.30
C LYS A 58 32.84 -9.62 0.57
N ASN A 59 32.88 -9.74 -0.76
CA ASN A 59 31.68 -9.84 -1.58
C ASN A 59 30.84 -11.11 -1.35
N LYS A 60 31.41 -12.16 -0.76
CA LYS A 60 30.64 -13.36 -0.44
C LYS A 60 29.55 -13.07 0.60
N HIS A 61 29.85 -12.23 1.59
CA HIS A 61 28.86 -11.82 2.60
C HIS A 61 27.84 -10.85 2.02
N ASP A 62 28.29 -9.88 1.22
CA ASP A 62 27.41 -8.89 0.58
C ASP A 62 26.46 -9.55 -0.44
N MET A 63 26.95 -10.54 -1.19
CA MET A 63 26.12 -11.33 -2.10
C MET A 63 25.08 -12.15 -1.35
N ARG A 64 25.43 -12.74 -0.20
CA ARG A 64 24.48 -13.48 0.64
C ARG A 64 23.43 -12.54 1.19
N LYS A 65 23.82 -11.39 1.72
CA LYS A 65 22.92 -10.33 2.18
C LYS A 65 21.96 -9.89 1.06
N ALA A 66 22.49 -9.56 -0.13
CA ALA A 66 21.65 -9.14 -1.27
C ALA A 66 20.65 -10.22 -1.72
N ARG A 67 21.01 -11.51 -1.62
CA ARG A 67 20.09 -12.62 -1.89
C ARG A 67 18.98 -12.69 -0.84
N HIS A 68 19.32 -12.61 0.46
CA HIS A 68 18.32 -12.61 1.54
C HIS A 68 17.37 -11.42 1.44
N GLU A 69 17.87 -10.23 1.15
CA GLU A 69 17.03 -9.04 0.90
C GLU A 69 16.10 -9.24 -0.32
N SER A 70 16.60 -9.93 -1.36
CA SER A 70 15.76 -10.25 -2.52
C SER A 70 14.66 -11.26 -2.19
N THR A 71 14.95 -12.26 -1.36
CA THR A 71 13.94 -13.22 -0.87
C THR A 71 12.93 -12.49 0.02
N GLN A 72 13.40 -11.72 0.99
CA GLN A 72 12.53 -10.91 1.87
C GLN A 72 11.58 -10.02 1.06
N ALA A 73 12.08 -9.35 0.02
CA ALA A 73 11.24 -8.52 -0.85
C ALA A 73 10.16 -9.32 -1.60
N ARG A 74 10.44 -10.57 -1.98
CA ARG A 74 9.45 -11.46 -2.61
C ARG A 74 8.38 -11.91 -1.61
N GLU A 75 8.81 -12.34 -0.43
CA GLU A 75 7.89 -12.75 0.64
C GLU A 75 7.00 -11.58 1.07
N SER A 76 7.55 -10.35 1.13
CA SER A 76 6.74 -9.15 1.43
C SER A 76 5.68 -8.87 0.37
N VAL A 77 5.98 -9.09 -0.92
CA VAL A 77 4.99 -8.96 -2.01
C VAL A 77 3.91 -10.03 -1.88
N GLN A 78 4.29 -11.26 -1.58
CA GLN A 78 3.34 -12.35 -1.39
C GLN A 78 2.43 -12.08 -0.19
N LEU A 79 3.00 -11.65 0.94
CA LEU A 79 2.23 -11.28 2.14
C LEU A 79 1.25 -10.14 1.85
N ALA A 80 1.67 -9.12 1.09
CA ALA A 80 0.80 -8.03 0.68
C ALA A 80 -0.35 -8.53 -0.21
N ARG A 81 -0.08 -9.46 -1.12
CA ARG A 81 -1.11 -10.08 -1.97
C ARG A 81 -2.13 -10.87 -1.15
N GLU A 82 -1.65 -11.73 -0.26
CA GLU A 82 -2.51 -12.51 0.64
C GLU A 82 -3.35 -11.58 1.54
N GLY A 83 -2.76 -10.47 2.01
CA GLY A 83 -3.48 -9.45 2.77
C GLY A 83 -4.61 -8.79 1.97
N ILE A 84 -4.39 -8.50 0.68
CA ILE A 84 -5.43 -7.97 -0.21
C ILE A 84 -6.52 -9.02 -0.46
N GLU A 85 -6.16 -10.26 -0.76
CA GLU A 85 -7.11 -11.35 -0.99
C GLU A 85 -8.01 -11.57 0.24
N ASN A 86 -7.41 -11.59 1.44
CA ASN A 86 -8.16 -11.69 2.70
C ASN A 86 -9.06 -10.46 2.92
N ALA A 87 -8.58 -9.26 2.61
CA ALA A 87 -9.40 -8.05 2.74
C ALA A 87 -10.59 -8.05 1.78
N VAL A 88 -10.42 -8.51 0.54
CA VAL A 88 -11.52 -8.66 -0.44
C VAL A 88 -12.54 -9.67 0.08
N GLN A 89 -12.09 -10.83 0.53
CA GLN A 89 -12.96 -11.87 1.08
C GLN A 89 -13.78 -11.38 2.28
N ALA A 90 -13.13 -10.70 3.22
CA ALA A 90 -13.80 -10.13 4.40
C ALA A 90 -14.83 -9.07 4.02
N ASN A 91 -14.50 -8.16 3.10
CA ASN A 91 -15.44 -7.13 2.67
C ASN A 91 -16.60 -7.69 1.83
N TYR A 92 -16.37 -8.74 1.04
CA TYR A 92 -17.43 -9.45 0.36
C TYR A 92 -18.40 -10.11 1.36
N THR A 93 -17.89 -10.79 2.37
CA THR A 93 -18.70 -11.38 3.43
C THR A 93 -19.51 -10.32 4.19
N ASN A 94 -18.89 -9.16 4.51
CA ASN A 94 -19.55 -8.04 5.16
C ASN A 94 -20.70 -7.48 4.29
N LEU A 95 -20.51 -7.40 2.97
CA LEU A 95 -21.55 -6.96 2.05
C LEU A 95 -22.73 -7.95 2.04
N LEU A 96 -22.47 -9.25 1.98
CA LEU A 96 -23.52 -10.27 2.04
C LEU A 96 -24.30 -10.19 3.37
N THR A 97 -23.58 -10.10 4.49
CA THR A 97 -24.20 -9.97 5.82
C THR A 97 -25.05 -8.72 5.91
N SER A 98 -24.55 -7.56 5.44
CA SER A 98 -25.33 -6.32 5.47
C SER A 98 -26.58 -6.38 4.55
N SER A 99 -26.54 -7.13 3.45
CA SER A 99 -27.71 -7.33 2.59
C SER A 99 -28.80 -8.17 3.28
N VAL A 100 -28.38 -9.19 4.05
CA VAL A 100 -29.31 -9.99 4.87
C VAL A 100 -29.89 -9.13 6.00
N GLU A 101 -29.06 -8.29 6.62
CA GLU A 101 -29.50 -7.35 7.66
C GLU A 101 -30.59 -6.41 7.14
N VAL A 102 -30.41 -5.79 5.96
CA VAL A 102 -31.45 -4.94 5.36
C VAL A 102 -32.77 -5.70 5.22
N ARG A 103 -32.73 -6.94 4.71
CA ARG A 103 -33.94 -7.76 4.56
C ARG A 103 -34.60 -8.06 5.92
N THR A 104 -33.80 -8.29 6.95
CA THR A 104 -34.29 -8.52 8.31
C THR A 104 -34.98 -7.28 8.84
N GLN A 105 -34.35 -6.11 8.68
CA GLN A 105 -34.91 -4.84 9.14
C GLN A 105 -36.19 -4.44 8.35
N GLU A 106 -36.28 -4.77 7.06
CA GLU A 106 -37.53 -4.59 6.28
C GLU A 106 -38.68 -5.38 6.90
N LYS A 107 -38.42 -6.60 7.37
CA LYS A 107 -39.45 -7.40 8.08
C LYS A 107 -39.78 -6.82 9.47
N GLN A 108 -38.81 -6.26 10.16
CA GLN A 108 -39.05 -5.59 11.45
C GLN A 108 -39.94 -4.34 11.28
N VAL A 109 -39.70 -3.55 10.22
CA VAL A 109 -40.57 -2.40 9.90
C VAL A 109 -42.00 -2.86 9.58
N GLU A 110 -42.16 -3.89 8.77
CA GLU A 110 -43.48 -4.46 8.46
C GLU A 110 -44.23 -4.89 9.72
N LEU A 111 -43.57 -5.59 10.64
CA LEU A 111 -44.13 -6.00 11.94
C LEU A 111 -44.47 -4.80 12.84
N ALA A 112 -43.59 -3.80 12.89
CA ALA A 112 -43.85 -2.59 13.68
C ALA A 112 -44.99 -1.77 13.12
N ASP A 113 -45.18 -1.69 11.80
CA ASP A 113 -46.31 -1.07 11.15
C ASP A 113 -47.62 -1.79 11.46
N GLN A 114 -47.64 -3.11 11.38
CA GLN A 114 -48.80 -3.92 11.76
C GLN A 114 -49.20 -3.70 13.23
N ASN A 115 -48.20 -3.76 14.10
CA ASN A 115 -48.45 -3.52 15.55
C ASN A 115 -49.01 -2.12 15.80
N TYR A 116 -48.41 -1.09 15.21
CA TYR A 116 -48.86 0.28 15.30
C TYR A 116 -50.33 0.41 14.81
N SER A 117 -50.68 -0.20 13.67
CA SER A 117 -52.04 -0.17 13.12
C SER A 117 -53.04 -0.84 14.03
N VAL A 118 -52.70 -1.96 14.67
CA VAL A 118 -53.56 -2.66 15.62
C VAL A 118 -53.78 -1.82 16.90
N VAL A 119 -52.68 -1.29 17.46
CA VAL A 119 -52.79 -0.47 18.70
C VAL A 119 -53.55 0.81 18.45
N ARG A 120 -53.34 1.47 17.27
CA ARG A 120 -54.08 2.66 16.88
C ARG A 120 -55.57 2.38 16.74
N ASN A 121 -55.98 1.30 16.03
CA ASN A 121 -57.37 0.92 15.94
C ASN A 121 -58.04 0.63 17.29
N ARG A 122 -57.28 0.05 18.23
CA ARG A 122 -57.75 -0.17 19.57
C ARG A 122 -57.93 1.16 20.35
N TYR A 123 -56.96 2.09 20.21
CA TYR A 123 -57.07 3.42 20.80
C TYR A 123 -58.25 4.22 20.26
N ASP A 124 -58.46 4.20 18.90
CA ASP A 124 -59.58 4.88 18.25
C ASP A 124 -60.94 4.34 18.68
N ASN A 125 -61.00 3.14 19.28
CA ASN A 125 -62.20 2.50 19.82
C ASN A 125 -62.23 2.50 21.37
N ASP A 126 -61.44 3.33 22.05
CA ASP A 126 -61.32 3.43 23.52
C ASP A 126 -60.89 2.10 24.21
N LEU A 127 -60.19 1.22 23.47
CA LEU A 127 -59.73 -0.11 23.94
C LEU A 127 -58.22 -0.15 24.27
N ALA A 128 -57.47 0.96 24.13
CA ALA A 128 -56.08 1.10 24.50
C ALA A 128 -55.80 2.50 25.07
N LEU A 129 -54.71 2.63 25.85
CA LEU A 129 -54.28 3.90 26.39
C LEU A 129 -53.47 4.71 25.38
N LEU A 130 -53.43 6.03 25.55
CA LEU A 130 -52.59 6.90 24.76
C LEU A 130 -51.10 6.50 24.87
N THR A 131 -50.67 6.05 26.04
CA THR A 131 -49.33 5.55 26.28
C THR A 131 -48.99 4.35 25.39
N ASP A 132 -49.93 3.41 25.23
CA ASP A 132 -49.75 2.24 24.40
C ASP A 132 -49.57 2.64 22.93
N MET A 133 -50.34 3.62 22.44
CA MET A 133 -50.25 4.17 21.11
C MET A 133 -48.93 4.90 20.87
N LEU A 134 -48.46 5.69 21.86
CA LEU A 134 -47.16 6.38 21.77
C LEU A 134 -45.99 5.37 21.76
N ASP A 135 -46.06 4.32 22.58
CA ASP A 135 -45.06 3.27 22.58
C ASP A 135 -44.98 2.53 21.24
N ALA A 136 -46.13 2.17 20.67
CA ALA A 136 -46.20 1.55 19.36
C ALA A 136 -45.65 2.47 18.25
N SER A 137 -45.92 3.79 18.32
CA SER A 137 -45.38 4.80 17.44
C SER A 137 -43.85 4.92 17.56
N ASN A 138 -43.32 4.92 18.76
CA ASN A 138 -41.88 4.97 19.02
C ASN A 138 -41.19 3.70 18.53
N MET A 139 -41.81 2.52 18.71
CA MET A 139 -41.30 1.26 18.16
C MET A 139 -41.22 1.27 16.62
N LYS A 140 -42.26 1.79 15.94
CA LYS A 140 -42.27 1.97 14.51
C LYS A 140 -41.16 2.90 14.05
N LEU A 141 -41.03 4.08 14.66
CA LEU A 141 -39.95 5.03 14.31
C LEU A 141 -38.59 4.44 14.55
N SER A 142 -38.37 3.68 15.62
CA SER A 142 -37.10 2.98 15.89
C SER A 142 -36.77 1.94 14.83
N ALA A 143 -37.76 1.16 14.38
CA ALA A 143 -37.60 0.19 13.30
C ALA A 143 -37.22 0.87 11.97
N ASP A 144 -37.91 1.97 11.61
CA ASP A 144 -37.60 2.75 10.42
C ASP A 144 -36.19 3.30 10.45
N MET A 145 -35.74 3.88 11.57
CA MET A 145 -34.38 4.38 11.73
C MET A 145 -33.33 3.26 11.62
N THR A 146 -33.63 2.08 12.17
CA THR A 146 -32.73 0.93 12.10
C THR A 146 -32.59 0.43 10.66
N LEU A 147 -33.69 0.40 9.89
CA LEU A 147 -33.67 0.05 8.47
C LEU A 147 -32.82 1.05 7.66
N VAL A 148 -32.97 2.36 7.90
CA VAL A 148 -32.15 3.38 7.23
C VAL A 148 -30.67 3.16 7.52
N ASN A 149 -30.30 2.90 8.77
CA ASN A 149 -28.93 2.61 9.15
C ASN A 149 -28.39 1.33 8.50
N ALA A 150 -29.20 0.28 8.42
CA ALA A 150 -28.81 -0.95 7.72
C ALA A 150 -28.56 -0.72 6.23
N ARG A 151 -29.40 0.08 5.56
CA ARG A 151 -29.19 0.46 4.14
C ARG A 151 -27.93 1.28 3.93
N ILE A 152 -27.67 2.24 4.80
CA ILE A 152 -26.42 3.04 4.77
C ILE A 152 -25.20 2.13 4.93
N ASN A 153 -25.25 1.20 5.88
CA ASN A 153 -24.16 0.27 6.13
C ASN A 153 -23.93 -0.68 4.92
N MET A 154 -24.98 -1.16 4.30
CA MET A 154 -24.88 -1.97 3.06
C MET A 154 -24.22 -1.16 1.93
N LEU A 155 -24.62 0.10 1.72
CA LEU A 155 -24.02 0.98 0.73
C LEU A 155 -22.53 1.24 1.01
N TYR A 156 -22.19 1.47 2.28
CA TYR A 156 -20.81 1.65 2.70
C TYR A 156 -19.96 0.41 2.38
N ASN A 157 -20.45 -0.80 2.72
CA ASN A 157 -19.75 -2.05 2.44
C ASN A 157 -19.60 -2.30 0.94
N TYR A 158 -20.60 -1.92 0.14
CA TYR A 158 -20.53 -2.00 -1.32
C TYR A 158 -19.43 -1.11 -1.90
N PHE A 159 -19.38 0.16 -1.53
CA PHE A 159 -18.33 1.06 -2.01
C PHE A 159 -16.94 0.70 -1.46
N LYS A 160 -16.88 0.21 -0.25
CA LYS A 160 -15.63 -0.30 0.33
C LYS A 160 -15.08 -1.50 -0.44
N LEU A 161 -15.93 -2.42 -0.85
CA LEU A 161 -15.54 -3.54 -1.72
C LEU A 161 -15.05 -3.04 -3.08
N LYS A 162 -15.76 -2.11 -3.71
CA LYS A 162 -15.34 -1.49 -4.98
C LYS A 162 -13.99 -0.79 -4.88
N TYR A 163 -13.75 -0.07 -3.79
CA TYR A 163 -12.48 0.58 -3.53
C TYR A 163 -11.31 -0.41 -3.46
N ILE A 164 -11.49 -1.51 -2.70
CA ILE A 164 -10.43 -2.53 -2.55
C ILE A 164 -10.16 -3.27 -3.86
N THR A 165 -11.19 -3.50 -4.68
CA THR A 165 -11.06 -4.16 -5.99
C THR A 165 -10.66 -3.21 -7.12
N ASN A 166 -10.47 -1.91 -6.83
CA ASN A 166 -10.15 -0.86 -7.80
C ASN A 166 -11.13 -0.81 -8.98
N THR A 167 -12.43 -0.96 -8.68
CA THR A 167 -13.54 -0.93 -9.65
C THR A 167 -14.44 0.30 -9.49
N LEU A 168 -13.94 1.32 -8.82
CA LEU A 168 -14.58 2.64 -8.68
C LEU A 168 -14.55 3.39 -10.00
#